data_a68ed091c8c3bfbe49e57e0d680543d6
#
_entry.id   a68ed091c8c3bfbe49e57e0d680543d6
#
_cell.length_a   1.000
_cell.length_b   1.000
_cell.length_c   1.000
_cell.angle_alpha   90.00
_cell.angle_beta   90.00
_cell.angle_gamma   90.00
#
_symmetry.space_group_name_H-M   'P 1'
#
loop_
_entity.id
_entity.type
_entity.pdbx_description
1 polymer ?
#
loop_
_entity_poly.entity_id
_entity_poly.type
_entity_poly.pdbx_seq_one_letter_code
_entity_poly.pdbx_strand_id
1 'polypeptide(L)'
;MAGRTKKNQSAGVPKALLEKQKKLVPLRLAQVRGDRSQRSFARELGVFQQNVNRYETGTTPHADFLITLALRENISLDWLLLGKGRSKK
;
A
#
# COMPACT_ATOMS: atom_id res chain seq x y z
N MET A 1 -7.66 -24.63 23.94
CA MET A 1 -7.51 -24.02 23.41
C MET A 1 -6.95 -23.51 23.19
N ALA A 2 -6.60 -23.68 23.23
CA ALA A 2 -6.10 -22.91 22.85
C ALA A 2 -5.77 -22.76 22.18
N GLY A 3 -5.63 -22.88 22.26
CA GLY A 3 -5.13 -22.35 21.57
C GLY A 3 -5.09 -22.20 20.78
N ARG A 4 -5.24 -22.15 21.05
CA ARG A 4 -5.24 -21.53 20.33
C ARG A 4 -4.83 -20.67 19.99
N THR A 5 -4.53 -20.30 20.27
CA THR A 5 -4.02 -19.42 20.00
C THR A 5 -2.95 -19.33 19.52
N LYS A 6 -2.14 -19.85 19.68
CA LYS A 6 -1.17 -19.85 19.10
C LYS A 6 -1.09 -20.39 17.98
N LYS A 7 -1.54 -21.08 17.81
CA LYS A 7 -1.55 -21.46 16.73
C LYS A 7 -2.05 -20.75 15.86
N ASN A 8 -2.60 -19.90 16.29
CA ASN A 8 -2.98 -19.05 15.55
C ASN A 8 -2.08 -18.35 14.92
N GLN A 9 -1.01 -18.41 15.39
CA GLN A 9 -0.08 -17.88 14.65
C GLN A 9 0.25 -18.62 13.52
N SER A 10 0.22 -19.82 13.55
CA SER A 10 0.44 -20.61 12.39
C SER A 10 -0.67 -20.38 11.40
N ALA A 11 -1.82 -19.93 11.88
CA ALA A 11 -2.91 -19.63 10.99
C ALA A 11 -2.76 -18.27 10.37
N GLY A 12 -1.72 -17.53 10.72
CA GLY A 12 -1.50 -16.22 10.17
C GLY A 12 -0.85 -16.25 8.80
N VAL A 13 -0.63 -15.09 8.25
CA VAL A 13 0.03 -14.95 6.97
C VAL A 13 1.51 -15.29 7.11
N PRO A 14 2.06 -16.11 6.22
CA PRO A 14 3.49 -16.39 6.27
C PRO A 14 4.29 -15.12 6.16
N LYS A 15 5.34 -15.03 6.97
CA LYS A 15 6.19 -13.85 7.00
C LYS A 15 6.76 -13.52 5.63
N ALA A 16 7.19 -14.54 4.89
CA ALA A 16 7.78 -14.34 3.57
C ALA A 16 6.78 -13.68 2.61
N LEU A 17 5.52 -14.07 2.69
CA LEU A 17 4.49 -13.50 1.83
C LEU A 17 4.22 -12.05 2.20
N LEU A 18 4.16 -11.76 3.50
CA LEU A 18 3.96 -10.41 3.98
C LEU A 18 5.11 -9.50 3.52
N GLU A 19 6.34 -9.95 3.69
CA GLU A 19 7.50 -9.16 3.30
C GLU A 19 7.55 -8.93 1.79
N LYS A 20 7.13 -9.92 1.03
CA LYS A 20 7.07 -9.78 -0.43
C LYS A 20 6.14 -8.63 -0.80
N GLN A 21 4.95 -8.60 -0.22
CA GLN A 21 3.98 -7.55 -0.55
C GLN A 21 4.47 -6.19 -0.07
N LYS A 22 5.11 -6.12 1.09
CA LYS A 22 5.65 -4.87 1.59
C LYS A 22 6.71 -4.28 0.67
N LYS A 23 7.44 -5.12 -0.04
CA LYS A 23 8.44 -4.66 -1.01
C LYS A 23 7.79 -4.19 -2.30
N LEU A 24 6.66 -4.76 -2.66
CA LEU A 24 6.00 -4.44 -3.92
C LEU A 24 5.07 -3.22 -3.83
N VAL A 25 4.54 -2.93 -2.65
CA VAL A 25 3.65 -1.80 -2.46
C VAL A 25 4.28 -0.48 -2.91
N PRO A 26 5.54 -0.17 -2.55
CA PRO A 26 6.16 1.07 -3.01
C PRO A 26 6.23 1.19 -4.53
N LEU A 27 6.48 0.08 -5.21
CA LEU A 27 6.57 0.07 -6.67
C LEU A 27 5.19 0.31 -7.30
N ARG A 28 4.16 -0.29 -6.72
CA ARG A 28 2.79 -0.10 -7.19
C ARG A 28 2.33 1.34 -6.95
N LEU A 29 2.73 1.92 -5.83
CA LEU A 29 2.39 3.30 -5.53
C LEU A 29 3.04 4.24 -6.54
N ALA A 30 4.31 4.02 -6.88
CA ALA A 30 4.99 4.81 -7.88
C ALA A 30 4.31 4.67 -9.25
N GLN A 31 3.78 3.49 -9.52
CA GLN A 31 3.04 3.24 -10.75
C GLN A 31 1.76 4.08 -10.80
N VAL A 32 1.05 4.19 -9.67
CA VAL A 32 -0.14 5.02 -9.57
C VAL A 32 0.21 6.49 -9.82
N ARG A 33 1.33 6.94 -9.26
CA ARG A 33 1.78 8.31 -9.46
C ARG A 33 2.07 8.59 -10.94
N GLY A 34 2.64 7.64 -11.63
CA GLY A 34 2.95 7.75 -13.04
C GLY A 34 3.95 8.85 -13.33
N ASP A 35 3.68 9.68 -14.32
CA ASP A 35 4.60 10.72 -14.76
C ASP A 35 4.60 11.95 -13.87
N ARG A 36 3.68 12.05 -12.93
CA ARG A 36 3.60 13.22 -12.06
C ARG A 36 4.80 13.24 -11.10
N SER A 37 5.27 14.43 -10.75
CA SER A 37 6.29 14.50 -9.72
C SER A 37 5.66 14.11 -8.37
N GLN A 38 6.50 13.72 -7.42
CA GLN A 38 5.99 13.42 -6.07
C GLN A 38 5.31 14.65 -5.49
N ARG A 39 5.84 15.83 -5.77
CA ARG A 39 5.27 17.08 -5.27
C ARG A 39 3.88 17.34 -5.82
N SER A 40 3.69 17.20 -7.13
CA SER A 40 2.39 17.36 -7.75
C SER A 40 1.39 16.33 -7.25
N PHE A 41 1.82 15.09 -7.18
CA PHE A 41 0.98 14.01 -6.72
C PHE A 41 0.52 14.24 -5.28
N ALA A 42 1.46 14.63 -4.40
CA ALA A 42 1.15 14.93 -3.01
C ALA A 42 0.13 16.06 -2.91
N ARG A 43 0.31 17.08 -3.72
CA ARG A 43 -0.60 18.22 -3.73
C ARG A 43 -2.01 17.78 -4.14
N GLU A 44 -2.11 16.92 -5.14
CA GLU A 44 -3.40 16.42 -5.60
C GLU A 44 -4.08 15.55 -4.55
N LEU A 45 -3.30 14.82 -3.76
CA LEU A 45 -3.84 14.00 -2.69
C LEU A 45 -4.10 14.79 -1.41
N GLY A 46 -3.56 15.99 -1.31
CA GLY A 46 -3.69 16.78 -0.08
C GLY A 46 -2.82 16.27 1.04
N VAL A 47 -1.66 15.70 0.71
CA VAL A 47 -0.73 15.17 1.71
C VAL A 47 0.64 15.81 1.53
N PHE A 48 1.53 15.62 2.49
CA PHE A 48 2.89 16.14 2.38
C PHE A 48 3.73 15.30 1.42
N GLN A 49 4.55 15.97 0.63
CA GLN A 49 5.43 15.30 -0.32
C GLN A 49 6.32 14.27 0.36
N GLN A 50 6.82 14.56 1.56
CA GLN A 50 7.68 13.63 2.28
C GLN A 50 6.99 12.32 2.56
N ASN A 51 5.67 12.33 2.74
CA ASN A 51 4.94 11.07 2.95
C ASN A 51 4.91 10.23 1.69
N VAL A 52 4.70 10.87 0.53
CA VAL A 52 4.76 10.15 -0.74
C VAL A 52 6.13 9.52 -0.91
N ASN A 53 7.19 10.29 -0.64
CA ASN A 53 8.55 9.80 -0.76
C ASN A 53 8.80 8.61 0.17
N ARG A 54 8.40 8.71 1.43
CA ARG A 54 8.60 7.62 2.38
C ARG A 54 7.88 6.36 1.95
N TYR A 55 6.65 6.51 1.48
CA TYR A 55 5.86 5.34 1.09
C TYR A 55 6.41 4.71 -0.19
N GLU A 56 7.01 5.50 -1.07
CA GLU A 56 7.64 4.95 -2.28
C GLU A 56 9.01 4.36 -1.99
N THR A 57 9.59 4.63 -0.82
CA THR A 57 10.88 4.08 -0.47
C THR A 57 10.82 2.98 0.59
N GLY A 58 9.63 2.58 1.00
CA GLY A 58 9.50 1.39 1.82
C GLY A 58 8.73 1.51 3.12
N THR A 59 8.45 2.74 3.60
CA THR A 59 7.66 2.90 4.81
C THR A 59 6.23 2.45 4.52
N THR A 60 5.63 1.71 5.43
CA THR A 60 4.26 1.24 5.26
C THR A 60 3.27 2.40 5.33
N PRO A 61 2.41 2.58 4.33
CA PRO A 61 1.45 3.67 4.35
C PRO A 61 0.40 3.51 5.44
N HIS A 62 -0.03 4.63 6.00
CA HIS A 62 -1.13 4.64 6.95
C HIS A 62 -2.45 4.44 6.23
N ALA A 63 -3.44 3.97 6.96
CA ALA A 63 -4.77 3.74 6.40
C ALA A 63 -5.36 5.03 5.80
N ASP A 64 -5.18 6.18 6.45
CA ASP A 64 -5.69 7.45 5.94
C ASP A 64 -5.14 7.73 4.53
N PHE A 65 -3.87 7.50 4.32
CA PHE A 65 -3.24 7.69 3.02
C PHE A 65 -3.84 6.74 1.99
N LEU A 66 -4.03 5.49 2.38
CA LEU A 66 -4.56 4.47 1.48
C LEU A 66 -6.00 4.79 1.06
N ILE A 67 -6.80 5.24 2.01
CA ILE A 67 -8.19 5.61 1.74
C ILE A 67 -8.22 6.81 0.79
N THR A 68 -7.43 7.83 1.08
CA THR A 68 -7.33 9.01 0.24
C THR A 68 -6.92 8.65 -1.19
N LEU A 69 -5.90 7.81 -1.28
CA LEU A 69 -5.38 7.36 -2.57
C LEU A 69 -6.46 6.63 -3.37
N ALA A 70 -7.15 5.70 -2.72
CA ALA A 70 -8.17 4.91 -3.38
C ALA A 70 -9.32 5.77 -3.88
N LEU A 71 -9.72 6.74 -3.07
CA LEU A 71 -10.83 7.62 -3.44
C LEU A 71 -10.44 8.62 -4.53
N ARG A 72 -9.25 9.20 -4.41
CA ARG A 72 -8.81 10.22 -5.35
C ARG A 72 -8.41 9.64 -6.70
N GLU A 73 -7.71 8.52 -6.69
CA GLU A 73 -7.19 7.91 -7.92
C GLU A 73 -8.08 6.80 -8.46
N ASN A 74 -9.14 6.46 -7.74
CA ASN A 74 -10.06 5.40 -8.14
C ASN A 74 -9.33 4.07 -8.38
N ILE A 75 -8.40 3.71 -7.48
CA ILE A 75 -7.65 2.48 -7.62
C ILE A 75 -8.15 1.44 -6.64
N SER A 76 -7.84 0.19 -6.94
CA SER A 76 -8.17 -0.93 -6.08
C SER A 76 -7.08 -1.11 -5.04
N LEU A 77 -7.47 -1.16 -3.77
CA LEU A 77 -6.52 -1.45 -2.70
C LEU A 77 -6.09 -2.91 -2.72
N ASP A 78 -6.92 -3.82 -3.22
CA ASP A 78 -6.50 -5.21 -3.41
C ASP A 78 -5.31 -5.26 -4.37
N TRP A 79 -5.37 -4.48 -5.44
CA TRP A 79 -4.24 -4.41 -6.36
C TRP A 79 -3.04 -3.75 -5.72
N LEU A 80 -3.24 -2.62 -5.04
CA LEU A 80 -2.12 -1.89 -4.46
C LEU A 80 -1.40 -2.72 -3.40
N LEU A 81 -2.15 -3.36 -2.53
CA LEU A 81 -1.58 -4.07 -1.39
C LEU A 81 -1.23 -5.52 -1.67
N LEU A 82 -1.97 -6.17 -2.55
CA LEU A 82 -1.80 -7.60 -2.78
C LEU A 82 -1.48 -7.97 -4.23
N GLY A 83 -1.55 -7.02 -5.13
CA GLY A 83 -1.31 -7.28 -6.54
C GLY A 83 -2.42 -8.06 -7.22
N LYS A 84 -3.62 -8.06 -6.63
CA LYS A 84 -4.75 -8.81 -7.18
C LYS A 84 -5.67 -7.92 -7.98
N GLY A 85 -6.18 -8.45 -9.08
CA GLY A 85 -7.13 -7.73 -9.90
C GLY A 85 -6.48 -6.62 -10.71
N ARG A 86 -7.29 -5.63 -11.07
CA ARG A 86 -6.81 -4.51 -11.85
C ARG A 86 -6.48 -3.34 -10.95
N SER A 87 -5.56 -2.48 -11.41
CA SER A 87 -5.18 -1.31 -10.66
C SER A 87 -6.34 -0.32 -10.54
N LYS A 88 -7.11 -0.13 -11.59
CA LYS A 88 -8.27 0.77 -11.55
C LYS A 88 -9.54 -0.03 -11.26
N LYS A 89 -10.43 0.61 -10.53
CA LYS A 89 -11.73 -0.01 -10.24
C LYS A 89 -12.68 0.08 -11.40
#